data_220088b3c6c3752b39594be55dd73818
#
_entry.id   220088b3c6c3752b39594be55dd73818
#
_cell.length_a   1.000
_cell.length_b   1.000
_cell.length_c   1.000
_cell.angle_alpha   90.00
_cell.angle_beta   90.00
_cell.angle_gamma   90.00
#
_symmetry.space_group_name_H-M   'P 1'
#
loop_
_entity.id
_entity.type
_entity.pdbx_description
1 polymer ?
#
loop_
_entity_poly.entity_id
_entity_poly.type
_entity_poly.pdbx_seq_one_letter_code
_entity_poly.pdbx_strand_id
1 'polypeptide(L)'
;MCIRDRLKHNEMLPRILSCTALILDIIILAVFFVSSRINADVDSMAYTDVTGINNKLAYQNHIIRLNNADDTFLVGVIMFDLNNLKRVNDTLGHEMGDRYIESFSAILAGVQNERISAYRIGGDEFCVILEKTNAVEIHQILDSLERKINVYNEKNNIKISYAKGYEISTREHYYLMEELTKRADSRMYENKRLMKGKRLDGRRLNV
;
A
#
# COMPACT_ATOMS: atom_id res chain seq x y z
N MET A 1 -30.64 -65.21 16.45
CA MET A 1 -30.41 -63.79 16.60
C MET A 1 -31.63 -63.13 17.23
N CYS A 2 -31.48 -62.63 18.48
CA CYS A 2 -32.59 -62.22 19.34
C CYS A 2 -33.22 -60.93 18.83
N ILE A 3 -34.56 -60.77 18.95
CA ILE A 3 -35.29 -59.56 18.55
C ILE A 3 -34.63 -58.27 19.18
N ARG A 4 -34.09 -58.36 20.39
CA ARG A 4 -33.39 -57.33 21.14
C ARG A 4 -32.09 -56.85 20.42
N ASP A 5 -31.41 -57.76 19.71
CA ASP A 5 -30.18 -57.40 18.96
C ASP A 5 -30.50 -56.66 17.66
N ARG A 6 -31.65 -57.01 17.04
CA ARG A 6 -32.13 -56.34 15.83
C ARG A 6 -32.61 -54.89 16.12
N LEU A 7 -33.24 -54.67 17.28
CA LEU A 7 -33.67 -53.32 17.71
C LEU A 7 -32.47 -52.40 18.03
N LYS A 8 -31.44 -52.94 18.71
CA LYS A 8 -30.21 -52.18 18.97
C LYS A 8 -29.46 -51.81 17.69
N HIS A 9 -29.45 -52.67 16.68
CA HIS A 9 -28.82 -52.42 15.40
C HIS A 9 -29.56 -51.33 14.62
N ASN A 10 -30.89 -51.27 14.70
CA ASN A 10 -31.71 -50.24 14.04
C ASN A 10 -31.55 -48.84 14.64
N GLU A 11 -31.21 -48.73 15.93
CA GLU A 11 -30.94 -47.42 16.56
C GLU A 11 -29.49 -46.96 16.40
N MET A 12 -28.55 -47.87 16.25
CA MET A 12 -27.13 -47.53 16.10
C MET A 12 -26.80 -46.96 14.71
N LEU A 13 -27.41 -47.47 13.65
CA LEU A 13 -27.13 -47.05 12.28
C LEU A 13 -27.43 -45.58 12.03
N PRO A 14 -28.59 -45.00 12.42
CA PRO A 14 -28.84 -43.57 12.25
C PRO A 14 -27.93 -42.68 13.11
N ARG A 15 -27.50 -43.14 14.29
CA ARG A 15 -26.54 -42.41 15.13
C ARG A 15 -25.15 -42.37 14.51
N ILE A 16 -24.69 -43.46 13.93
CA ILE A 16 -23.42 -43.54 13.21
C ILE A 16 -23.45 -42.63 11.99
N LEU A 17 -24.53 -42.66 11.20
CA LEU A 17 -24.71 -41.77 10.04
C LEU A 17 -24.75 -40.28 10.43
N SER A 18 -25.39 -39.94 11.55
CA SER A 18 -25.42 -38.58 12.06
C SER A 18 -24.03 -38.10 12.53
N CYS A 19 -23.28 -38.97 13.23
CA CYS A 19 -21.91 -38.63 13.65
C CYS A 19 -20.94 -38.48 12.46
N THR A 20 -21.05 -39.35 11.44
CA THR A 20 -20.22 -39.23 10.24
C THR A 20 -20.55 -37.98 9.44
N ALA A 21 -21.81 -37.58 9.32
CA ALA A 21 -22.22 -36.34 8.70
C ALA A 21 -21.64 -35.10 9.44
N LEU A 22 -21.74 -35.08 10.77
CA LEU A 22 -21.19 -34.00 11.59
C LEU A 22 -19.66 -33.89 11.45
N ILE A 23 -18.96 -35.03 11.41
CA ILE A 23 -17.50 -35.04 11.19
C ILE A 23 -17.16 -34.48 9.80
N LEU A 24 -17.94 -34.85 8.77
CA LEU A 24 -17.75 -34.36 7.42
C LEU A 24 -17.95 -32.83 7.33
N ASP A 25 -19.00 -32.31 7.98
CA ASP A 25 -19.27 -30.86 8.04
C ASP A 25 -18.12 -30.11 8.72
N ILE A 26 -17.58 -30.65 9.81
CA ILE A 26 -16.42 -30.06 10.50
C ILE A 26 -15.19 -30.05 9.59
N ILE A 27 -14.94 -31.11 8.85
CA ILE A 27 -13.83 -31.21 7.90
C ILE A 27 -14.01 -30.17 6.77
N ILE A 28 -15.21 -30.07 6.21
CA ILE A 28 -15.52 -29.06 5.15
C ILE A 28 -15.28 -27.65 5.66
N LEU A 29 -15.76 -27.33 6.86
CA LEU A 29 -15.54 -26.01 7.48
C LEU A 29 -14.05 -25.74 7.74
N ALA A 30 -13.31 -26.73 8.21
CA ALA A 30 -11.88 -26.61 8.45
C ALA A 30 -11.11 -26.38 7.13
N VAL A 31 -11.43 -27.15 6.08
CA VAL A 31 -10.83 -26.99 4.74
C VAL A 31 -11.16 -25.61 4.17
N PHE A 32 -12.41 -25.16 4.28
CA PHE A 32 -12.82 -23.84 3.84
C PHE A 32 -12.05 -22.73 4.57
N PHE A 33 -11.93 -22.85 5.90
CA PHE A 33 -11.20 -21.88 6.72
C PHE A 33 -9.71 -21.83 6.36
N VAL A 34 -9.06 -23.00 6.22
CA VAL A 34 -7.65 -23.10 5.82
C VAL A 34 -7.44 -22.55 4.41
N SER A 35 -8.31 -22.91 3.47
CA SER A 35 -8.25 -22.39 2.10
C SER A 35 -8.41 -20.86 2.04
N SER A 36 -9.35 -20.32 2.82
CA SER A 36 -9.57 -18.86 2.93
C SER A 36 -8.34 -18.15 3.50
N ARG A 37 -7.67 -18.74 4.50
CA ARG A 37 -6.42 -18.20 5.07
C ARG A 37 -5.28 -18.24 4.06
N ILE A 38 -5.09 -19.37 3.38
CA ILE A 38 -4.04 -19.50 2.36
C ILE A 38 -4.27 -18.50 1.23
N ASN A 39 -5.50 -18.31 0.75
CA ASN A 39 -5.81 -17.33 -0.29
C ASN A 39 -5.52 -15.89 0.18
N ALA A 40 -5.87 -15.53 1.41
CA ALA A 40 -5.56 -14.23 1.97
C ALA A 40 -4.05 -13.97 2.10
N ASP A 41 -3.28 -14.99 2.50
CA ASP A 41 -1.81 -14.89 2.59
C ASP A 41 -1.17 -14.79 1.19
N VAL A 42 -1.65 -15.55 0.21
CA VAL A 42 -1.19 -15.48 -1.19
C VAL A 42 -1.53 -14.12 -1.79
N ASP A 43 -2.74 -13.60 -1.58
CA ASP A 43 -3.14 -12.27 -2.03
C ASP A 43 -2.27 -11.18 -1.38
N SER A 44 -2.02 -11.28 -0.07
CA SER A 44 -1.13 -10.37 0.63
C SER A 44 0.28 -10.37 0.05
N MET A 45 0.87 -11.55 -0.20
CA MET A 45 2.19 -11.68 -0.83
C MET A 45 2.22 -11.16 -2.27
N ALA A 46 1.12 -11.34 -3.03
CA ALA A 46 1.03 -10.86 -4.40
C ALA A 46 0.94 -9.32 -4.50
N TYR A 47 0.39 -8.66 -3.47
CA TYR A 47 0.10 -7.22 -3.50
C TYR A 47 0.99 -6.38 -2.61
N THR A 48 1.86 -6.98 -1.78
CA THR A 48 2.77 -6.26 -0.90
C THR A 48 4.18 -6.22 -1.48
N ASP A 49 4.85 -5.08 -1.37
CA ASP A 49 6.28 -4.92 -1.66
C ASP A 49 7.13 -5.47 -0.51
N VAL A 50 8.39 -5.77 -0.78
CA VAL A 50 9.37 -6.19 0.24
C VAL A 50 9.54 -5.16 1.37
N THR A 51 9.13 -3.93 1.16
CA THR A 51 9.16 -2.83 2.14
C THR A 51 7.91 -2.77 3.04
N GLY A 52 6.94 -3.67 2.86
CA GLY A 52 5.74 -3.76 3.69
C GLY A 52 4.58 -2.84 3.29
N ILE A 53 4.71 -2.03 2.23
CA ILE A 53 3.59 -1.29 1.62
C ILE A 53 3.09 -1.99 0.36
N ASN A 54 1.99 -1.52 -0.21
CA ASN A 54 1.44 -2.11 -1.42
C ASN A 54 2.40 -1.94 -2.62
N ASN A 55 2.42 -2.93 -3.49
CA ASN A 55 3.24 -2.94 -4.70
C ASN A 55 2.52 -2.33 -5.91
N LYS A 56 3.20 -2.31 -7.05
CA LYS A 56 2.67 -1.79 -8.32
C LYS A 56 1.41 -2.51 -8.79
N LEU A 57 1.28 -3.82 -8.56
CA LEU A 57 0.10 -4.59 -8.96
C LEU A 57 -1.12 -4.17 -8.13
N ALA A 58 -0.95 -3.99 -6.81
CA ALA A 58 -1.99 -3.46 -5.93
C ALA A 58 -2.44 -2.05 -6.36
N TYR A 59 -1.48 -1.20 -6.73
CA TYR A 59 -1.75 0.14 -7.27
C TYR A 59 -2.60 0.08 -8.55
N GLN A 60 -2.24 -0.76 -9.52
CA GLN A 60 -2.98 -0.91 -10.77
C GLN A 60 -4.42 -1.38 -10.55
N ASN A 61 -4.61 -2.38 -9.68
CA ASN A 61 -5.94 -2.88 -9.33
C ASN A 61 -6.78 -1.82 -8.61
N HIS A 62 -6.17 -1.01 -7.76
CA HIS A 62 -6.86 0.10 -7.10
C HIS A 62 -7.33 1.16 -8.10
N ILE A 63 -6.50 1.54 -9.06
CA ILE A 63 -6.88 2.47 -10.15
C ILE A 63 -8.07 1.94 -10.95
N ILE A 64 -8.03 0.66 -11.35
CA ILE A 64 -9.12 0.02 -12.10
C ILE A 64 -10.41 0.05 -11.26
N ARG A 65 -10.34 -0.26 -9.97
CA ARG A 65 -11.49 -0.20 -9.06
C ARG A 65 -12.08 1.20 -8.98
N LEU A 66 -11.24 2.21 -8.82
CA LEU A 66 -11.67 3.60 -8.71
C LEU A 66 -12.30 4.12 -10.02
N ASN A 67 -11.74 3.76 -11.18
CA ASN A 67 -12.32 4.16 -12.48
C ASN A 67 -13.70 3.52 -12.75
N ASN A 68 -13.98 2.36 -12.14
CA ASN A 68 -15.25 1.64 -12.32
C ASN A 68 -16.27 1.94 -11.21
N ALA A 69 -15.95 2.74 -10.21
CA ALA A 69 -16.85 3.07 -9.13
C ALA A 69 -17.64 4.35 -9.45
N ASP A 70 -18.95 4.35 -9.16
CA ASP A 70 -19.86 5.47 -9.46
C ASP A 70 -19.58 6.73 -8.62
N ASP A 71 -18.75 6.68 -7.56
CA ASP A 71 -18.60 7.73 -6.55
C ASP A 71 -17.14 8.19 -6.35
N THR A 72 -16.38 8.34 -7.45
CA THR A 72 -14.95 8.68 -7.44
C THR A 72 -14.62 10.17 -7.48
N PHE A 73 -15.55 11.03 -7.06
CA PHE A 73 -15.43 12.48 -7.24
C PHE A 73 -14.41 13.16 -6.31
N LEU A 74 -13.99 12.50 -5.23
CA LEU A 74 -13.13 13.12 -4.22
C LEU A 74 -11.91 12.21 -3.96
N VAL A 75 -11.11 12.00 -5.00
CA VAL A 75 -9.88 11.21 -4.90
C VAL A 75 -8.68 12.13 -5.02
N GLY A 76 -7.73 12.00 -4.11
CA GLY A 76 -6.42 12.65 -4.17
C GLY A 76 -5.33 11.64 -4.50
N VAL A 77 -4.36 12.06 -5.29
CA VAL A 77 -3.14 11.31 -5.59
C VAL A 77 -1.94 12.15 -5.20
N ILE A 78 -1.03 11.56 -4.43
CA ILE A 78 0.27 12.16 -4.12
C ILE A 78 1.36 11.27 -4.69
N MET A 79 2.19 11.83 -5.56
CA MET A 79 3.37 11.16 -6.11
C MET A 79 4.62 11.59 -5.37
N PHE A 80 5.52 10.65 -5.11
CA PHE A 80 6.81 10.88 -4.48
C PHE A 80 7.92 10.20 -5.28
N ASP A 81 9.09 10.82 -5.27
CA ASP A 81 10.32 10.30 -5.87
C ASP A 81 11.48 10.54 -4.88
N LEU A 82 12.13 9.46 -4.46
CA LEU A 82 13.28 9.52 -3.54
C LEU A 82 14.48 10.11 -4.25
N ASN A 83 15.01 11.20 -3.70
CA ASN A 83 16.20 11.82 -4.22
C ASN A 83 17.46 11.07 -3.77
N ASN A 84 18.46 11.06 -4.64
CA ASN A 84 19.82 10.56 -4.35
C ASN A 84 19.95 9.06 -4.05
N LEU A 85 18.95 8.23 -4.33
CA LEU A 85 19.05 6.76 -4.13
C LEU A 85 20.28 6.19 -4.86
N LYS A 86 20.50 6.59 -6.13
CA LYS A 86 21.70 6.18 -6.87
C LYS A 86 23.00 6.55 -6.14
N ARG A 87 23.09 7.77 -5.61
CA ARG A 87 24.28 8.21 -4.86
C ARG A 87 24.48 7.41 -3.56
N VAL A 88 23.40 7.08 -2.87
CA VAL A 88 23.46 6.20 -1.68
C VAL A 88 24.01 4.84 -2.07
N ASN A 89 23.46 4.23 -3.14
CA ASN A 89 23.94 2.94 -3.65
C ASN A 89 25.42 2.99 -4.07
N ASP A 90 25.80 3.99 -4.84
CA ASP A 90 27.17 4.14 -5.36
C ASP A 90 28.21 4.40 -4.26
N THR A 91 27.81 5.06 -3.15
CA THR A 91 28.72 5.48 -2.08
C THR A 91 28.73 4.51 -0.90
N LEU A 92 27.60 3.91 -0.55
CA LEU A 92 27.38 3.14 0.67
C LEU A 92 26.94 1.69 0.41
N GLY A 93 26.74 1.32 -0.87
CA GLY A 93 26.29 0.01 -1.29
C GLY A 93 24.78 -0.16 -1.33
N HIS A 94 24.33 -1.21 -2.05
CA HIS A 94 22.90 -1.49 -2.27
C HIS A 94 22.14 -1.77 -0.97
N GLU A 95 22.73 -2.45 0.00
CA GLU A 95 22.10 -2.71 1.30
C GLU A 95 21.65 -1.39 1.99
N MET A 96 22.45 -0.34 1.85
CA MET A 96 22.11 0.95 2.42
C MET A 96 21.04 1.69 1.60
N GLY A 97 21.00 1.48 0.27
CA GLY A 97 19.92 1.95 -0.58
C GLY A 97 18.60 1.26 -0.26
N ASP A 98 18.61 -0.03 0.01
CA ASP A 98 17.43 -0.79 0.44
C ASP A 98 16.90 -0.27 1.78
N ARG A 99 17.75 -0.05 2.77
CA ARG A 99 17.38 0.58 4.06
C ARG A 99 16.82 2.00 3.88
N TYR A 100 17.34 2.75 2.92
CA TYR A 100 16.82 4.08 2.59
C TYR A 100 15.40 4.02 2.07
N ILE A 101 15.10 3.07 1.16
CA ILE A 101 13.77 2.79 0.62
C ILE A 101 12.84 2.30 1.74
N GLU A 102 13.26 1.32 2.53
CA GLU A 102 12.50 0.74 3.64
C GLU A 102 12.09 1.82 4.66
N SER A 103 13.02 2.71 5.01
CA SER A 103 12.76 3.80 5.96
C SER A 103 11.68 4.76 5.46
N PHE A 104 11.69 5.12 4.18
CA PHE A 104 10.66 5.96 3.58
C PHE A 104 9.32 5.22 3.49
N SER A 105 9.34 3.96 3.11
CA SER A 105 8.15 3.09 3.06
C SER A 105 7.48 2.96 4.43
N ALA A 106 8.27 2.75 5.49
CA ALA A 106 7.75 2.67 6.86
C ALA A 106 7.06 3.98 7.31
N ILE A 107 7.60 5.13 6.88
CA ILE A 107 6.97 6.43 7.16
C ILE A 107 5.65 6.57 6.39
N LEU A 108 5.59 6.13 5.12
CA LEU A 108 4.36 6.12 4.31
C LEU A 108 3.34 5.12 4.86
N ALA A 109 3.78 3.94 5.31
CA ALA A 109 2.90 2.96 5.96
C ALA A 109 2.15 3.56 7.16
N GLY A 110 2.81 4.45 7.89
CA GLY A 110 2.24 5.11 9.06
C GLY A 110 1.17 6.18 8.78
N VAL A 111 0.77 6.41 7.53
CA VAL A 111 -0.38 7.25 7.15
C VAL A 111 -1.53 6.46 6.55
N GLN A 112 -1.35 5.14 6.31
CA GLN A 112 -2.39 4.29 5.74
C GLN A 112 -3.55 4.08 6.72
N ASN A 113 -4.76 4.02 6.17
CA ASN A 113 -6.00 3.64 6.85
C ASN A 113 -7.01 3.14 5.81
N GLU A 114 -8.29 2.96 6.19
CA GLU A 114 -9.34 2.47 5.28
C GLU A 114 -9.54 3.31 4.01
N ARG A 115 -9.16 4.60 4.02
CA ARG A 115 -9.30 5.54 2.89
C ARG A 115 -7.96 5.96 2.27
N ILE A 116 -6.86 5.62 2.89
CA ILE A 116 -5.52 6.06 2.47
C ILE A 116 -4.63 4.85 2.26
N SER A 117 -4.18 4.67 1.05
CA SER A 117 -3.30 3.56 0.66
C SER A 117 -1.99 4.07 0.07
N ALA A 118 -0.88 3.50 0.50
CA ALA A 118 0.46 3.81 0.01
C ALA A 118 1.01 2.66 -0.84
N TYR A 119 1.71 3.02 -1.92
CA TYR A 119 2.23 2.10 -2.94
C TYR A 119 3.68 2.42 -3.27
N ARG A 120 4.48 1.39 -3.51
CA ARG A 120 5.74 1.50 -4.24
C ARG A 120 5.51 1.07 -5.67
N ILE A 121 5.63 2.00 -6.62
CA ILE A 121 5.30 1.79 -8.04
C ILE A 121 6.53 1.68 -8.94
N GLY A 122 7.69 2.07 -8.44
CA GLY A 122 8.98 2.00 -9.12
C GLY A 122 10.12 1.79 -8.13
N GLY A 123 11.35 1.89 -8.57
CA GLY A 123 12.54 1.73 -7.72
C GLY A 123 12.60 2.76 -6.59
N ASP A 124 12.44 4.03 -6.93
CA ASP A 124 12.45 5.22 -6.06
C ASP A 124 11.13 6.00 -6.10
N GLU A 125 10.10 5.45 -6.76
CA GLU A 125 8.81 6.09 -6.98
C GLU A 125 7.73 5.50 -6.10
N PHE A 126 6.96 6.37 -5.44
CA PHE A 126 5.88 6.01 -4.53
C PHE A 126 4.62 6.81 -4.85
N CYS A 127 3.48 6.23 -4.52
CA CYS A 127 2.18 6.86 -4.68
C CYS A 127 1.36 6.69 -3.40
N VAL A 128 0.61 7.72 -3.03
CA VAL A 128 -0.43 7.63 -2.00
C VAL A 128 -1.75 8.04 -2.64
N ILE A 129 -2.75 7.18 -2.53
CA ILE A 129 -4.12 7.43 -2.99
C ILE A 129 -4.99 7.67 -1.75
N LEU A 130 -5.78 8.74 -1.81
CA LEU A 130 -6.74 9.13 -0.78
C LEU A 130 -8.15 9.13 -1.36
N GLU A 131 -9.01 8.30 -0.83
CA GLU A 131 -10.43 8.25 -1.19
C GLU A 131 -11.24 9.21 -0.29
N LYS A 132 -12.26 9.87 -0.85
CA LYS A 132 -13.16 10.81 -0.14
C LYS A 132 -12.38 11.92 0.59
N THR A 133 -11.44 12.52 -0.11
CA THR A 133 -10.50 13.52 0.44
C THR A 133 -10.75 14.93 -0.09
N ASN A 134 -10.04 15.89 0.47
CA ASN A 134 -10.00 17.29 0.05
C ASN A 134 -8.58 17.87 0.19
N ALA A 135 -8.38 19.09 -0.31
CA ALA A 135 -7.08 19.75 -0.29
C ALA A 135 -6.51 19.92 1.13
N VAL A 136 -7.35 20.19 2.11
CA VAL A 136 -6.91 20.39 3.49
C VAL A 136 -6.35 19.09 4.07
N GLU A 137 -7.02 17.97 3.85
CA GLU A 137 -6.55 16.64 4.32
C GLU A 137 -5.23 16.25 3.65
N ILE A 138 -5.07 16.52 2.35
CA ILE A 138 -3.78 16.26 1.67
C ILE A 138 -2.64 17.07 2.29
N HIS A 139 -2.85 18.37 2.56
CA HIS A 139 -1.84 19.20 3.21
C HIS A 139 -1.49 18.68 4.62
N GLN A 140 -2.49 18.28 5.41
CA GLN A 140 -2.26 17.70 6.74
C GLN A 140 -1.41 16.42 6.68
N ILE A 141 -1.64 15.58 5.68
CA ILE A 141 -0.85 14.36 5.47
C ILE A 141 0.58 14.72 5.06
N LEU A 142 0.75 15.63 4.11
CA LEU A 142 2.07 16.10 3.69
C LEU A 142 2.87 16.72 4.84
N ASP A 143 2.24 17.54 5.67
CA ASP A 143 2.87 18.12 6.86
C ASP A 143 3.22 17.05 7.90
N SER A 144 2.36 16.05 8.08
CA SER A 144 2.63 14.92 8.98
C SER A 144 3.82 14.10 8.50
N LEU A 145 3.88 13.80 7.21
CA LEU A 145 5.01 13.09 6.59
C LEU A 145 6.30 13.88 6.74
N GLU A 146 6.27 15.19 6.47
CA GLU A 146 7.44 16.05 6.60
C GLU A 146 7.97 16.10 8.03
N ARG A 147 7.10 16.21 9.04
CA ARG A 147 7.50 16.10 10.45
C ARG A 147 8.16 14.78 10.79
N LYS A 148 7.57 13.64 10.35
CA LYS A 148 8.14 12.30 10.58
C LYS A 148 9.51 12.14 9.91
N ILE A 149 9.66 12.66 8.69
CA ILE A 149 10.92 12.62 7.96
C ILE A 149 11.98 13.50 8.62
N ASN A 150 11.61 14.67 9.13
CA ASN A 150 12.53 15.54 9.86
C ASN A 150 13.04 14.84 11.14
N VAL A 151 12.15 14.22 11.91
CA VAL A 151 12.52 13.43 13.10
C VAL A 151 13.44 12.25 12.73
N TYR A 152 13.14 11.55 11.63
CA TYR A 152 14.02 10.50 11.12
C TYR A 152 15.39 11.08 10.76
N ASN A 153 15.41 12.19 10.04
CA ASN A 153 16.61 12.85 9.56
C ASN A 153 17.50 13.39 10.71
N GLU A 154 16.93 13.80 11.82
CA GLU A 154 17.71 14.21 13.02
C GLU A 154 18.49 13.04 13.63
N LYS A 155 17.91 11.84 13.61
CA LYS A 155 18.44 10.65 14.29
C LYS A 155 19.36 9.79 13.41
N ASN A 156 19.36 9.98 12.10
CA ASN A 156 20.06 9.10 11.16
C ASN A 156 21.09 9.88 10.33
N ASN A 157 22.20 9.24 9.97
CA ASN A 157 23.25 9.84 9.15
C ASN A 157 22.81 10.00 7.68
N ILE A 158 22.02 9.06 7.16
CA ILE A 158 21.47 9.13 5.81
C ILE A 158 20.15 9.86 5.87
N LYS A 159 20.13 11.06 5.28
CA LYS A 159 18.95 11.95 5.30
C LYS A 159 18.02 11.61 4.16
N ILE A 160 16.76 11.29 4.48
CA ILE A 160 15.70 11.12 3.48
C ILE A 160 15.42 12.47 2.83
N SER A 161 15.48 12.49 1.51
CA SER A 161 15.10 13.62 0.66
C SER A 161 14.24 13.11 -0.48
N TYR A 162 13.15 13.77 -0.78
CA TYR A 162 12.18 13.36 -1.79
C TYR A 162 11.58 14.55 -2.51
N ALA A 163 11.17 14.38 -3.74
CA ALA A 163 10.27 15.28 -4.44
C ALA A 163 8.83 14.82 -4.23
N LYS A 164 7.89 15.76 -4.25
CA LYS A 164 6.45 15.48 -4.09
C LYS A 164 5.61 16.31 -5.05
N GLY A 165 4.50 15.74 -5.50
CA GLY A 165 3.46 16.44 -6.25
C GLY A 165 2.12 15.80 -5.99
N TYR A 166 1.03 16.56 -6.00
CA TYR A 166 -0.30 16.01 -5.78
C TYR A 166 -1.34 16.67 -6.70
N GLU A 167 -2.43 15.96 -6.92
CA GLU A 167 -3.62 16.45 -7.61
C GLU A 167 -4.87 15.85 -6.96
N ILE A 168 -6.01 16.51 -7.10
CA ILE A 168 -7.30 16.09 -6.57
C ILE A 168 -8.34 16.12 -7.69
N SER A 169 -9.09 15.02 -7.81
CA SER A 169 -10.33 15.00 -8.56
C SER A 169 -11.47 15.52 -7.68
N THR A 170 -12.26 16.45 -8.19
CA THR A 170 -13.42 17.01 -7.52
C THR A 170 -14.65 16.90 -8.43
N ARG A 171 -15.85 17.18 -7.92
CA ARG A 171 -17.07 17.21 -8.75
C ARG A 171 -17.01 18.23 -9.89
N GLU A 172 -16.31 19.34 -9.66
CA GLU A 172 -16.14 20.43 -10.64
C GLU A 172 -15.03 20.13 -11.64
N HIS A 173 -14.01 19.38 -11.21
CA HIS A 173 -12.85 18.98 -12.00
C HIS A 173 -12.63 17.47 -11.83
N TYR A 174 -13.44 16.69 -12.53
CA TYR A 174 -13.32 15.24 -12.54
C TYR A 174 -12.22 14.79 -13.48
N TYR A 175 -11.37 13.90 -12.98
CA TYR A 175 -10.33 13.25 -13.75
C TYR A 175 -10.42 11.74 -13.59
N LEU A 176 -10.21 11.01 -14.69
CA LEU A 176 -9.89 9.59 -14.60
C LEU A 176 -8.56 9.40 -13.84
N MET A 177 -8.37 8.28 -13.20
CA MET A 177 -7.21 8.04 -12.34
C MET A 177 -5.87 8.17 -13.07
N GLU A 178 -5.80 7.80 -14.35
CA GLU A 178 -4.60 7.96 -15.18
C GLU A 178 -4.24 9.44 -15.37
N GLU A 179 -5.22 10.29 -15.67
CA GLU A 179 -5.00 11.73 -15.83
C GLU A 179 -4.66 12.39 -14.49
N LEU A 180 -5.36 12.00 -13.42
CA LEU A 180 -5.11 12.48 -12.06
C LEU A 180 -3.67 12.17 -11.62
N THR A 181 -3.23 10.94 -11.84
CA THR A 181 -1.86 10.50 -11.55
C THR A 181 -0.83 11.26 -12.38
N LYS A 182 -1.06 11.41 -13.67
CA LYS A 182 -0.18 12.16 -14.58
C LYS A 182 0.00 13.61 -14.16
N ARG A 183 -1.06 14.26 -13.68
CA ARG A 183 -0.99 15.63 -13.15
C ARG A 183 -0.19 15.72 -11.86
N ALA A 184 -0.41 14.79 -10.93
CA ALA A 184 0.38 14.69 -9.70
C ALA A 184 1.86 14.45 -10.00
N ASP A 185 2.17 13.56 -10.94
CA ASP A 185 3.54 13.26 -11.39
C ASP A 185 4.22 14.50 -12.02
N SER A 186 3.53 15.22 -12.90
CA SER A 186 4.04 16.46 -13.49
C SER A 186 4.44 17.48 -12.43
N ARG A 187 3.62 17.65 -11.40
CA ARG A 187 3.93 18.55 -10.26
C ARG A 187 5.11 18.06 -9.42
N MET A 188 5.21 16.75 -9.22
CA MET A 188 6.37 16.13 -8.54
C MET A 188 7.66 16.40 -9.33
N TYR A 189 7.61 16.23 -10.66
CA TYR A 189 8.76 16.51 -11.52
C TYR A 189 9.19 17.97 -11.47
N GLU A 190 8.25 18.92 -11.48
CA GLU A 190 8.54 20.34 -11.30
C GLU A 190 9.21 20.62 -9.95
N ASN A 191 8.66 20.03 -8.87
CA ASN A 191 9.27 20.13 -7.55
C ASN A 191 10.70 19.57 -7.52
N LYS A 192 10.93 18.42 -8.15
CA LYS A 192 12.27 17.81 -8.30
C LYS A 192 13.25 18.73 -9.02
N ARG A 193 12.80 19.43 -10.08
CA ARG A 193 13.62 20.41 -10.81
C ARG A 193 14.00 21.62 -9.94
N LEU A 194 13.04 22.19 -9.21
CA LEU A 194 13.27 23.31 -8.30
C LEU A 194 14.26 22.95 -7.19
N MET A 195 14.17 21.74 -6.63
CA MET A 195 15.11 21.26 -5.62
C MET A 195 16.55 21.13 -6.17
N LYS A 196 16.70 20.68 -7.44
CA LYS A 196 18.02 20.62 -8.11
C LYS A 196 18.57 22.01 -8.38
N GLY A 197 17.75 22.96 -8.82
CA GLY A 197 18.15 24.35 -9.05
C GLY A 197 18.69 25.02 -7.79
N LYS A 198 17.96 24.95 -6.68
CA LYS A 198 18.38 25.50 -5.38
C LYS A 198 19.73 24.94 -4.89
N ARG A 199 20.02 23.65 -5.17
CA ARG A 199 21.33 23.05 -4.82
C ARG A 199 22.49 23.61 -5.63
N LEU A 200 22.27 24.00 -6.87
CA LEU A 200 23.30 24.60 -7.73
C LEU A 200 23.59 26.03 -7.29
N ASP A 201 22.57 26.82 -6.96
CA ASP A 201 22.72 28.21 -6.48
C ASP A 201 23.37 28.24 -5.09
N GLY A 202 22.98 27.38 -4.16
CA GLY A 202 23.60 27.28 -2.84
C GLY A 202 25.10 26.89 -2.86
N ARG A 203 25.55 26.16 -3.90
CA ARG A 203 26.99 25.88 -4.11
C ARG A 203 27.76 27.04 -4.74
N ARG A 204 27.11 27.94 -5.45
CA ARG A 204 27.74 29.14 -6.04
C ARG A 204 27.95 30.24 -5.01
N LEU A 205 27.22 30.24 -3.90
CA LEU A 205 27.35 31.24 -2.84
C LEU A 205 28.45 30.91 -1.80
N ASN A 206 29.05 29.73 -1.86
CA ASN A 206 30.08 29.21 -0.94
C ASN A 206 31.44 29.02 -1.62
N VAL A 207 31.75 29.80 -2.70
CA VAL A 207 33.08 29.89 -3.34
C VAL A 207 33.68 31.26 -3.14
#